data_0cd8e49cc5556de52ceeccf98301f264
#
_entry.id   0cd8e49cc5556de52ceeccf98301f264
#
_cell.length_a   1.000
_cell.length_b   1.000
_cell.length_c   1.000
_cell.angle_alpha   90.00
_cell.angle_beta   90.00
_cell.angle_gamma   90.00
#
_symmetry.space_group_name_H-M   'P 1'
#
loop_
_entity.id
_entity.type
_entity.pdbx_description
1 polymer ?
#
loop_
_entity_poly.entity_id
_entity_poly.type
_entity_poly.pdbx_seq_one_letter_code
_entity_poly.pdbx_strand_id
1 'polypeptide(L)'
;MSAGPTSAETTALLLESPRLLNVDEYHRMIEAGIFDEDEHLELLEGVIVAMAPQGPTHAHCIQWLNRLLVRSLGDEYAVRPQLPLTLGQRNEPEPDLTVVRADSTSRDHHPGTAILAIEVSGDSLRKDRRVKAAVYARFGIAEYWIVNVEARAIEVYSAPDAAKGVYRQARTVTSAETHTSEALPALSFSVADLFG
;
A
#
# COMPACT_ATOMS: atom_id res chain seq x y z
N MET A 1 18.19 -28.56 -18.79
CA MET A 1 17.72 -27.48 -17.92
C MET A 1 18.51 -26.24 -18.28
N SER A 2 17.88 -25.24 -18.91
CA SER A 2 18.53 -23.97 -19.21
C SER A 2 18.67 -23.17 -17.89
N ALA A 3 19.87 -22.70 -17.59
CA ALA A 3 20.05 -21.80 -16.46
C ALA A 3 19.24 -20.52 -16.73
N GLY A 4 18.50 -20.03 -15.76
CA GLY A 4 17.80 -18.75 -15.86
C GLY A 4 18.79 -17.59 -16.02
N PRO A 5 18.30 -16.39 -16.42
CA PRO A 5 19.16 -15.24 -16.64
C PRO A 5 19.90 -14.85 -15.36
N THR A 6 21.13 -14.39 -15.50
CA THR A 6 21.90 -13.84 -14.39
C THR A 6 21.33 -12.48 -13.95
N SER A 7 21.66 -12.02 -12.74
CA SER A 7 21.25 -10.70 -12.24
C SER A 7 21.66 -9.54 -13.16
N ALA A 8 22.82 -9.65 -13.85
CA ALA A 8 23.30 -8.65 -14.80
C ALA A 8 22.47 -8.63 -16.09
N GLU A 9 22.11 -9.80 -16.62
CA GLU A 9 21.25 -9.92 -17.80
C GLU A 9 19.83 -9.43 -17.52
N THR A 10 19.27 -9.75 -16.36
CA THR A 10 17.98 -9.20 -15.91
C THR A 10 18.04 -7.67 -15.80
N THR A 11 19.12 -7.12 -15.25
CA THR A 11 19.29 -5.66 -15.17
C THR A 11 19.39 -5.03 -16.57
N ALA A 12 20.08 -5.66 -17.52
CA ALA A 12 20.16 -5.16 -18.90
C ALA A 12 18.78 -5.15 -19.58
N LEU A 13 17.97 -6.19 -19.38
CA LEU A 13 16.59 -6.23 -19.90
C LEU A 13 15.69 -5.14 -19.32
N LEU A 14 15.88 -4.76 -18.05
CA LEU A 14 15.13 -3.66 -17.41
C LEU A 14 15.52 -2.28 -17.95
N LEU A 15 16.66 -2.14 -18.64
CA LEU A 15 17.05 -0.92 -19.34
C LEU A 15 16.42 -0.79 -20.74
N GLU A 16 15.89 -1.89 -21.29
CA GLU A 16 15.08 -1.87 -22.50
C GLU A 16 13.67 -1.30 -22.17
N SER A 17 12.78 -1.28 -23.14
CA SER A 17 11.38 -0.85 -22.94
C SER A 17 10.49 -2.08 -22.68
N PRO A 18 10.36 -2.56 -21.44
CA PRO A 18 9.54 -3.73 -21.15
C PRO A 18 8.07 -3.45 -21.50
N ARG A 19 7.36 -4.47 -21.98
CA ARG A 19 5.93 -4.39 -22.13
C ARG A 19 5.27 -4.38 -20.76
N LEU A 20 4.60 -3.28 -20.43
CA LEU A 20 3.86 -3.13 -19.18
C LEU A 20 2.46 -3.73 -19.31
N LEU A 21 2.00 -4.39 -18.26
CA LEU A 21 0.67 -4.96 -18.16
C LEU A 21 -0.36 -3.91 -17.75
N ASN A 22 -1.61 -4.15 -18.11
CA ASN A 22 -2.74 -3.45 -17.51
C ASN A 22 -3.49 -4.36 -16.54
N VAL A 23 -4.40 -3.77 -15.75
CA VAL A 23 -5.19 -4.48 -14.72
C VAL A 23 -6.02 -5.61 -15.33
N ASP A 24 -6.64 -5.39 -16.50
CA ASP A 24 -7.44 -6.42 -17.17
C ASP A 24 -6.58 -7.63 -17.61
N GLU A 25 -5.34 -7.38 -18.03
CA GLU A 25 -4.40 -8.45 -18.37
C GLU A 25 -3.96 -9.21 -17.11
N TYR A 26 -3.68 -8.49 -16.03
CA TYR A 26 -3.32 -9.06 -14.74
C TYR A 26 -4.45 -9.96 -14.20
N HIS A 27 -5.71 -9.50 -14.22
CA HIS A 27 -6.87 -10.29 -13.80
C HIS A 27 -7.05 -11.56 -14.67
N ARG A 28 -6.89 -11.44 -15.99
CA ARG A 28 -6.94 -12.63 -16.86
C ARG A 28 -5.84 -13.64 -16.56
N MET A 29 -4.67 -13.19 -16.12
CA MET A 29 -3.59 -14.09 -15.70
C MET A 29 -3.95 -14.81 -14.40
N ILE A 30 -4.57 -14.13 -13.44
CA ILE A 30 -5.09 -14.73 -12.20
C ILE A 30 -6.18 -15.76 -12.52
N GLU A 31 -7.18 -15.38 -13.32
CA GLU A 31 -8.28 -16.26 -13.72
C GLU A 31 -7.81 -17.52 -14.50
N ALA A 32 -6.74 -17.38 -15.27
CA ALA A 32 -6.12 -18.48 -16.00
C ALA A 32 -5.25 -19.39 -15.12
N GLY A 33 -5.08 -19.08 -13.82
CA GLY A 33 -4.26 -19.85 -12.89
C GLY A 33 -2.77 -19.85 -13.26
N ILE A 34 -2.26 -18.71 -13.77
CA ILE A 34 -0.84 -18.57 -14.12
C ILE A 34 0.03 -18.44 -12.87
N PHE A 35 -0.54 -17.91 -11.78
CA PHE A 35 0.13 -17.75 -10.50
C PHE A 35 -0.30 -18.88 -9.55
N ASP A 36 0.61 -19.30 -8.69
CA ASP A 36 0.30 -20.27 -7.65
C ASP A 36 -0.59 -19.63 -6.56
N GLU A 37 -1.45 -20.43 -5.90
CA GLU A 37 -2.42 -19.93 -4.91
C GLU A 37 -1.77 -19.26 -3.68
N ASP A 38 -0.51 -19.57 -3.41
CA ASP A 38 0.29 -19.03 -2.31
C ASP A 38 1.18 -17.85 -2.73
N GLU A 39 1.17 -17.45 -4.01
CA GLU A 39 1.85 -16.26 -4.48
C GLU A 39 1.08 -15.00 -4.11
N HIS A 40 1.67 -14.16 -3.27
CA HIS A 40 1.16 -12.83 -2.98
C HIS A 40 1.77 -11.81 -3.93
N LEU A 41 0.97 -11.30 -4.86
CA LEU A 41 1.39 -10.44 -5.95
C LEU A 41 0.58 -9.15 -5.97
N GLU A 42 1.20 -8.07 -6.43
CA GLU A 42 0.52 -6.80 -6.69
C GLU A 42 0.98 -6.23 -8.04
N LEU A 43 0.13 -5.47 -8.72
CA LEU A 43 0.49 -4.77 -9.95
C LEU A 43 0.86 -3.32 -9.65
N LEU A 44 2.11 -2.93 -9.94
CA LEU A 44 2.60 -1.56 -9.74
C LEU A 44 3.22 -1.04 -11.04
N GLU A 45 2.69 0.07 -11.56
CA GLU A 45 3.16 0.69 -12.82
C GLU A 45 3.21 -0.31 -13.99
N GLY A 46 2.30 -1.29 -13.99
CA GLY A 46 2.25 -2.35 -15.00
C GLY A 46 3.26 -3.48 -14.82
N VAL A 47 3.93 -3.53 -13.68
CA VAL A 47 4.88 -4.60 -13.31
C VAL A 47 4.28 -5.44 -12.19
N ILE A 48 4.29 -6.76 -12.35
CA ILE A 48 3.91 -7.70 -11.28
C ILE A 48 5.06 -7.77 -10.28
N VAL A 49 4.75 -7.51 -9.01
CA VAL A 49 5.72 -7.46 -7.92
C VAL A 49 5.30 -8.42 -6.82
N ALA A 50 6.22 -9.28 -6.40
CA ALA A 50 5.98 -10.16 -5.26
C ALA A 50 5.98 -9.36 -3.95
N MET A 51 5.05 -9.72 -3.07
CA MET A 51 4.98 -9.17 -1.72
C MET A 51 5.89 -9.95 -0.78
N ALA A 52 6.50 -9.27 0.17
CA ALA A 52 7.34 -9.91 1.17
C ALA A 52 6.48 -10.68 2.20
N PRO A 53 6.96 -11.82 2.71
CA PRO A 53 6.29 -12.52 3.79
C PRO A 53 6.17 -11.65 5.04
N GLN A 54 5.04 -11.78 5.74
CA GLN A 54 4.74 -10.99 6.94
C GLN A 54 5.29 -11.68 8.20
N GLY A 55 6.12 -10.96 8.94
CA GLY A 55 6.57 -11.40 10.25
C GLY A 55 5.57 -11.08 11.38
N PRO A 56 5.78 -11.64 12.60
CA PRO A 56 4.87 -11.43 13.73
C PRO A 56 4.65 -9.96 14.11
N THR A 57 5.69 -9.14 14.08
CA THR A 57 5.60 -7.70 14.41
C THR A 57 4.76 -6.94 13.38
N HIS A 58 4.92 -7.28 12.10
CA HIS A 58 4.10 -6.73 11.02
C HIS A 58 2.62 -7.07 11.24
N ALA A 59 2.30 -8.33 11.49
CA ALA A 59 0.93 -8.78 11.77
C ALA A 59 0.34 -8.10 13.02
N HIS A 60 1.15 -7.90 14.08
CA HIS A 60 0.72 -7.17 15.27
C HIS A 60 0.32 -5.73 14.94
N CYS A 61 1.12 -5.00 14.18
CA CYS A 61 0.82 -3.63 13.79
C CYS A 61 -0.46 -3.54 12.96
N ILE A 62 -0.68 -4.46 12.00
CA ILE A 62 -1.92 -4.51 11.21
C ILE A 62 -3.12 -4.75 12.13
N GLN A 63 -3.06 -5.74 13.01
CA GLN A 63 -4.17 -6.06 13.91
C GLN A 63 -4.51 -4.89 14.84
N TRP A 64 -3.48 -4.23 15.38
CA TRP A 64 -3.66 -3.09 16.27
C TRP A 64 -4.31 -1.91 15.53
N LEU A 65 -3.75 -1.54 14.37
CA LEU A 65 -4.29 -0.46 13.53
C LEU A 65 -5.70 -0.77 13.04
N ASN A 66 -5.97 -1.97 12.57
CA ASN A 66 -7.32 -2.37 12.15
C ASN A 66 -8.34 -2.19 13.27
N ARG A 67 -7.99 -2.62 14.49
CA ARG A 67 -8.87 -2.41 15.66
C ARG A 67 -9.08 -0.94 15.98
N LEU A 68 -8.04 -0.12 15.91
CA LEU A 68 -8.13 1.33 16.11
C LEU A 68 -9.05 1.97 15.07
N LEU A 69 -8.81 1.71 13.80
CA LEU A 69 -9.58 2.27 12.68
C LEU A 69 -11.08 1.93 12.80
N VAL A 70 -11.40 0.65 12.99
CA VAL A 70 -12.79 0.18 13.11
C VAL A 70 -13.50 0.80 14.33
N ARG A 71 -12.80 1.07 15.44
CA ARG A 71 -13.39 1.65 16.64
C ARG A 71 -13.56 3.17 16.58
N SER A 72 -12.71 3.83 15.79
CA SER A 72 -12.65 5.31 15.74
C SER A 72 -13.48 5.91 14.62
N LEU A 73 -13.80 5.13 13.60
CA LEU A 73 -14.49 5.60 12.40
C LEU A 73 -15.97 5.17 12.43
N GLY A 74 -16.85 6.02 11.87
CA GLY A 74 -18.26 5.74 11.72
C GLY A 74 -18.58 4.87 10.50
N ASP A 75 -19.85 4.49 10.37
CA ASP A 75 -20.36 3.60 9.32
C ASP A 75 -20.23 4.18 7.90
N GLU A 76 -19.92 5.48 7.77
CA GLU A 76 -19.65 6.12 6.49
C GLU A 76 -18.27 5.74 5.90
N TYR A 77 -17.45 5.02 6.66
CA TYR A 77 -16.15 4.51 6.25
C TYR A 77 -16.11 2.98 6.25
N ALA A 78 -15.33 2.41 5.36
CA ALA A 78 -14.99 1.00 5.36
C ALA A 78 -13.47 0.84 5.56
N VAL A 79 -13.09 0.07 6.57
CA VAL A 79 -11.72 -0.35 6.81
C VAL A 79 -11.47 -1.64 6.04
N ARG A 80 -10.45 -1.69 5.21
CA ARG A 80 -10.14 -2.79 4.32
C ARG A 80 -8.71 -3.29 4.58
N PRO A 81 -8.54 -4.36 5.37
CA PRO A 81 -7.23 -4.97 5.56
C PRO A 81 -6.87 -5.85 4.36
N GLN A 82 -5.67 -5.66 3.82
CA GLN A 82 -5.07 -6.53 2.80
C GLN A 82 -6.01 -6.83 1.62
N LEU A 83 -6.62 -5.79 1.11
CA LEU A 83 -7.50 -5.86 -0.05
C LEU A 83 -7.06 -4.86 -1.12
N PRO A 84 -7.10 -5.26 -2.41
CA PRO A 84 -6.63 -4.44 -3.50
C PRO A 84 -7.36 -3.09 -3.64
N LEU A 85 -6.63 -2.11 -4.18
CA LEU A 85 -7.16 -0.87 -4.76
C LEU A 85 -6.87 -0.89 -6.26
N THR A 86 -7.87 -0.67 -7.10
CA THR A 86 -7.66 -0.58 -8.55
C THR A 86 -7.38 0.88 -8.92
N LEU A 87 -6.11 1.27 -8.98
CA LEU A 87 -5.67 2.63 -9.22
C LEU A 87 -5.33 2.86 -10.70
N GLY A 88 -6.35 3.19 -11.48
CA GLY A 88 -6.25 3.35 -12.92
C GLY A 88 -5.97 2.03 -13.65
N GLN A 89 -5.30 2.12 -14.80
CA GLN A 89 -5.15 0.96 -15.68
C GLN A 89 -3.94 0.07 -15.39
N ARG A 90 -2.98 0.52 -14.58
CA ARG A 90 -1.68 -0.16 -14.41
C ARG A 90 -1.27 -0.38 -12.96
N ASN A 91 -2.17 -0.10 -12.01
CA ASN A 91 -1.85 -0.26 -10.61
C ASN A 91 -3.01 -0.95 -9.89
N GLU A 92 -2.69 -2.04 -9.25
CA GLU A 92 -3.54 -2.74 -8.31
C GLU A 92 -2.69 -3.17 -7.11
N PRO A 93 -2.28 -2.18 -6.25
CA PRO A 93 -1.61 -2.46 -5.00
C PRO A 93 -2.55 -3.13 -4.01
N GLU A 94 -1.98 -3.93 -3.10
CA GLU A 94 -2.65 -4.50 -1.94
C GLU A 94 -2.07 -3.90 -0.66
N PRO A 95 -2.58 -2.73 -0.22
CA PRO A 95 -2.11 -2.10 1.01
C PRO A 95 -2.45 -2.94 2.25
N ASP A 96 -1.60 -2.88 3.28
CA ASP A 96 -1.87 -3.57 4.53
C ASP A 96 -3.19 -3.13 5.18
N LEU A 97 -3.52 -1.84 5.09
CA LEU A 97 -4.82 -1.30 5.48
C LEU A 97 -5.20 -0.11 4.59
N THR A 98 -6.49 -0.02 4.27
CA THR A 98 -7.05 1.19 3.66
C THR A 98 -8.33 1.62 4.36
N VAL A 99 -8.58 2.92 4.32
CA VAL A 99 -9.88 3.50 4.69
C VAL A 99 -10.47 4.13 3.44
N VAL A 100 -11.63 3.67 3.07
CA VAL A 100 -12.40 4.20 1.93
C VAL A 100 -13.77 4.69 2.39
N ARG A 101 -14.48 5.43 1.55
CA ARG A 101 -15.91 5.69 1.79
C ARG A 101 -16.69 4.39 1.68
N ALA A 102 -17.65 4.15 2.58
CA ALA A 102 -18.42 2.91 2.58
C ALA A 102 -19.22 2.71 1.29
N ASP A 103 -19.70 3.80 0.69
CA ASP A 103 -20.42 3.83 -0.59
C ASP A 103 -19.54 3.54 -1.81
N SER A 104 -18.21 3.57 -1.68
CA SER A 104 -17.27 3.20 -2.74
C SER A 104 -16.96 1.70 -2.79
N THR A 105 -17.49 0.90 -1.86
CA THR A 105 -17.30 -0.55 -1.88
C THR A 105 -18.30 -1.21 -2.81
N SER A 106 -17.85 -2.21 -3.56
CA SER A 106 -18.67 -2.97 -4.52
C SER A 106 -18.36 -4.46 -4.41
N ARG A 107 -19.26 -5.30 -4.93
CA ARG A 107 -19.02 -6.73 -5.12
C ARG A 107 -18.30 -7.04 -6.43
N ASP A 108 -18.37 -6.11 -7.39
CA ASP A 108 -17.93 -6.34 -8.76
C ASP A 108 -16.55 -5.73 -9.04
N HIS A 109 -16.09 -4.79 -8.21
CA HIS A 109 -14.80 -4.13 -8.42
C HIS A 109 -14.20 -3.61 -7.11
N HIS A 110 -12.90 -3.45 -7.09
CA HIS A 110 -12.18 -2.80 -6.01
C HIS A 110 -12.30 -1.27 -6.10
N PRO A 111 -12.23 -0.55 -4.97
CA PRO A 111 -12.25 0.92 -5.00
C PRO A 111 -11.09 1.51 -5.81
N GLY A 112 -11.39 2.57 -6.56
CA GLY A 112 -10.41 3.30 -7.37
C GLY A 112 -9.67 4.42 -6.62
N THR A 113 -9.92 4.58 -5.32
CA THR A 113 -9.26 5.55 -4.44
C THR A 113 -9.42 5.17 -2.97
N ALA A 114 -8.70 5.84 -2.08
CA ALA A 114 -8.85 5.73 -0.64
C ALA A 114 -8.66 7.10 0.03
N ILE A 115 -9.14 7.24 1.25
CA ILE A 115 -8.89 8.42 2.10
C ILE A 115 -7.53 8.27 2.76
N LEU A 116 -7.25 7.05 3.25
CA LEU A 116 -6.01 6.69 3.91
C LEU A 116 -5.52 5.33 3.38
N ALA A 117 -4.24 5.25 3.05
CA ALA A 117 -3.54 3.99 2.83
C ALA A 117 -2.43 3.82 3.87
N ILE A 118 -2.23 2.61 4.36
CA ILE A 118 -1.22 2.28 5.36
C ILE A 118 -0.43 1.06 4.88
N GLU A 119 0.89 1.17 4.91
CA GLU A 119 1.82 0.07 4.71
C GLU A 119 2.63 -0.15 5.99
N VAL A 120 2.76 -1.38 6.42
CA VAL A 120 3.63 -1.76 7.53
C VAL A 120 4.93 -2.28 6.93
N SER A 121 6.01 -1.52 7.08
CA SER A 121 7.26 -1.73 6.35
C SER A 121 8.37 -2.26 7.24
N GLY A 122 8.96 -3.36 6.81
CA GLY A 122 10.29 -3.82 7.18
C GLY A 122 11.19 -3.71 5.95
N ASP A 123 11.39 -4.82 5.24
CA ASP A 123 12.24 -4.91 4.05
C ASP A 123 11.67 -4.15 2.83
N SER A 124 10.36 -3.90 2.78
CA SER A 124 9.67 -3.20 1.69
C SER A 124 9.86 -1.68 1.69
N LEU A 125 10.44 -1.09 2.73
CA LEU A 125 10.48 0.36 3.00
C LEU A 125 10.91 1.21 1.78
N ARG A 126 11.86 0.74 0.99
CA ARG A 126 12.30 1.45 -0.22
C ARG A 126 11.22 1.49 -1.32
N LYS A 127 10.49 0.38 -1.50
CA LYS A 127 9.37 0.27 -2.44
C LYS A 127 8.24 1.20 -2.01
N ASP A 128 7.89 1.17 -0.74
CA ASP A 128 6.78 1.94 -0.17
C ASP A 128 7.04 3.44 -0.24
N ARG A 129 8.28 3.88 0.07
CA ARG A 129 8.67 5.31 -0.02
C ARG A 129 8.75 5.85 -1.44
N ARG A 130 9.10 5.02 -2.44
CA ARG A 130 9.39 5.49 -3.79
C ARG A 130 8.30 5.17 -4.80
N VAL A 131 7.82 3.92 -4.80
CA VAL A 131 6.85 3.46 -5.80
C VAL A 131 5.44 3.69 -5.29
N LYS A 132 5.07 3.09 -4.15
CA LYS A 132 3.71 3.19 -3.63
C LYS A 132 3.34 4.63 -3.26
N ALA A 133 4.25 5.40 -2.62
CA ALA A 133 4.00 6.81 -2.32
C ALA A 133 3.69 7.62 -3.59
N ALA A 134 4.42 7.40 -4.69
CA ALA A 134 4.16 8.09 -5.96
C ALA A 134 2.84 7.66 -6.60
N VAL A 135 2.51 6.38 -6.56
CA VAL A 135 1.23 5.85 -7.04
C VAL A 135 0.09 6.46 -6.22
N TYR A 136 0.13 6.37 -4.90
CA TYR A 136 -0.94 6.87 -4.03
C TYR A 136 -1.15 8.39 -4.16
N ALA A 137 -0.06 9.17 -4.26
CA ALA A 137 -0.15 10.61 -4.50
C ALA A 137 -0.81 10.93 -5.86
N ARG A 138 -0.47 10.18 -6.92
CA ARG A 138 -1.04 10.37 -8.27
C ARG A 138 -2.53 10.12 -8.30
N PHE A 139 -3.02 9.18 -7.51
CA PHE A 139 -4.45 8.86 -7.39
C PHE A 139 -5.16 9.64 -6.28
N GLY A 140 -4.49 10.64 -5.70
CA GLY A 140 -5.11 11.59 -4.79
C GLY A 140 -5.48 11.01 -3.42
N ILE A 141 -4.85 9.91 -3.00
CA ILE A 141 -5.04 9.37 -1.65
C ILE A 141 -4.58 10.43 -0.66
N ALA A 142 -5.52 10.93 0.16
CA ALA A 142 -5.33 12.15 0.94
C ALA A 142 -4.20 12.02 1.96
N GLU A 143 -4.08 10.86 2.58
CA GLU A 143 -3.04 10.57 3.56
C GLU A 143 -2.48 9.16 3.36
N TYR A 144 -1.16 9.03 3.46
CA TYR A 144 -0.45 7.76 3.33
C TYR A 144 0.51 7.58 4.50
N TRP A 145 0.44 6.44 5.18
CA TRP A 145 1.34 6.13 6.29
C TRP A 145 2.24 4.95 5.94
N ILE A 146 3.50 5.09 6.30
CA ILE A 146 4.43 3.97 6.35
C ILE A 146 4.77 3.72 7.83
N VAL A 147 4.31 2.62 8.36
CA VAL A 147 4.68 2.15 9.70
C VAL A 147 6.03 1.49 9.60
N ASN A 148 7.09 2.22 9.94
CA ASN A 148 8.45 1.72 9.94
C ASN A 148 8.69 0.91 11.22
N VAL A 149 8.62 -0.41 11.10
CA VAL A 149 8.71 -1.33 12.25
C VAL A 149 10.09 -1.25 12.90
N GLU A 150 11.15 -1.15 12.12
CA GLU A 150 12.53 -1.10 12.63
C GLU A 150 12.80 0.20 13.40
N ALA A 151 12.35 1.34 12.84
CA ALA A 151 12.51 2.65 13.48
C ALA A 151 11.48 2.91 14.60
N ARG A 152 10.46 2.06 14.77
CA ARG A 152 9.31 2.26 15.67
C ARG A 152 8.69 3.65 15.51
N ALA A 153 8.39 4.01 14.27
CA ALA A 153 7.90 5.32 13.88
C ALA A 153 6.91 5.23 12.72
N ILE A 154 6.11 6.26 12.52
CA ILE A 154 5.20 6.38 11.38
C ILE A 154 5.68 7.52 10.49
N GLU A 155 5.88 7.25 9.21
CA GLU A 155 6.10 8.27 8.20
C GLU A 155 4.74 8.64 7.62
N VAL A 156 4.33 9.87 7.81
CA VAL A 156 3.04 10.40 7.37
C VAL A 156 3.24 11.29 6.17
N TYR A 157 2.60 10.95 5.08
CA TYR A 157 2.59 11.70 3.83
C TYR A 157 1.21 12.30 3.62
N SER A 158 1.12 13.61 3.35
CA SER A 158 -0.14 14.32 3.13
C SER A 158 -0.04 15.39 2.03
N ALA A 159 -1.16 16.01 1.67
CA ALA A 159 -1.27 16.99 0.61
C ALA A 159 -0.75 16.48 -0.75
N PRO A 160 -1.40 15.46 -1.36
CA PRO A 160 -0.96 14.89 -2.63
C PRO A 160 -1.00 15.92 -3.76
N ASP A 161 0.06 15.94 -4.59
CA ASP A 161 0.11 16.62 -5.88
C ASP A 161 -0.02 15.55 -6.97
N ALA A 162 -1.26 15.27 -7.37
CA ALA A 162 -1.57 14.21 -8.31
C ALA A 162 -0.87 14.39 -9.67
N ALA A 163 -0.69 15.62 -10.13
CA ALA A 163 -0.04 15.91 -11.40
C ALA A 163 1.45 15.54 -11.40
N LYS A 164 2.10 15.66 -10.24
CA LYS A 164 3.51 15.32 -10.07
C LYS A 164 3.73 13.92 -9.49
N GLY A 165 2.69 13.29 -8.94
CA GLY A 165 2.80 12.00 -8.25
C GLY A 165 3.66 12.10 -6.99
N VAL A 166 3.51 13.16 -6.20
CA VAL A 166 4.26 13.36 -4.95
C VAL A 166 3.36 13.90 -3.85
N TYR A 167 3.66 13.57 -2.62
CA TYR A 167 3.10 14.26 -1.46
C TYR A 167 3.92 15.51 -1.16
N ARG A 168 3.25 16.66 -0.95
CA ARG A 168 3.92 17.92 -0.65
C ARG A 168 4.38 18.03 0.79
N GLN A 169 3.83 17.20 1.66
CA GLN A 169 4.18 17.15 3.07
C GLN A 169 4.55 15.71 3.44
N ALA A 170 5.63 15.59 4.19
CA ALA A 170 6.06 14.34 4.80
C ALA A 170 6.64 14.64 6.18
N ARG A 171 6.22 13.87 7.19
CA ARG A 171 6.77 13.97 8.54
C ARG A 171 6.93 12.58 9.15
N THR A 172 7.86 12.45 10.05
CA THR A 172 8.02 11.25 10.86
C THR A 172 7.47 11.52 12.25
N VAL A 173 6.64 10.63 12.75
CA VAL A 173 6.08 10.66 14.11
C VAL A 173 6.70 9.49 14.87
N THR A 174 7.45 9.81 15.91
CA THR A 174 8.18 8.82 16.71
C THR A 174 7.30 8.22 17.82
N SER A 175 7.78 7.13 18.45
CA SER A 175 7.07 6.51 19.57
C SER A 175 6.89 7.43 20.80
N ALA A 176 7.60 8.54 20.90
CA ALA A 176 7.41 9.52 21.97
C ALA A 176 6.23 10.50 21.74
N GLU A 177 5.57 10.39 20.57
CA GLU A 177 4.59 11.38 20.12
C GLU A 177 3.20 10.75 19.96
N THR A 178 2.19 11.63 19.97
CA THR A 178 0.81 11.32 19.55
C THR A 178 0.64 11.69 18.10
N HIS A 179 0.08 10.78 17.29
CA HIS A 179 -0.32 11.05 15.93
C HIS A 179 -1.82 11.31 15.86
N THR A 180 -2.19 12.36 15.12
CA THR A 180 -3.58 12.62 14.71
C THR A 180 -3.60 12.74 13.20
N SER A 181 -4.49 11.99 12.55
CA SER A 181 -4.69 12.03 11.10
C SER A 181 -5.31 13.36 10.67
N GLU A 182 -4.75 13.96 9.62
CA GLU A 182 -5.33 15.17 9.01
C GLU A 182 -6.58 14.82 8.19
N ALA A 183 -6.55 13.70 7.48
CA ALA A 183 -7.66 13.24 6.64
C ALA A 183 -8.83 12.66 7.45
N LEU A 184 -8.56 12.10 8.63
CA LEU A 184 -9.52 11.45 9.51
C LEU A 184 -9.29 11.90 10.97
N PRO A 185 -9.70 13.11 11.37
CA PRO A 185 -9.36 13.70 12.67
C PRO A 185 -9.84 12.92 13.91
N ALA A 186 -10.79 11.99 13.74
CA ALA A 186 -11.20 11.05 14.79
C ALA A 186 -10.10 10.03 15.16
N LEU A 187 -9.09 9.85 14.27
CA LEU A 187 -7.95 8.98 14.53
C LEU A 187 -6.86 9.75 15.24
N SER A 188 -6.72 9.51 16.55
CA SER A 188 -5.65 10.06 17.36
C SER A 188 -5.16 9.00 18.35
N PHE A 189 -3.85 8.75 18.39
CA PHE A 189 -3.27 7.70 19.22
C PHE A 189 -1.79 7.96 19.54
N SER A 190 -1.32 7.42 20.66
CA SER A 190 0.10 7.39 20.98
C SER A 190 0.81 6.37 20.06
N VAL A 191 1.88 6.81 19.39
CA VAL A 191 2.64 5.92 18.51
C VAL A 191 3.34 4.80 19.30
N ALA A 192 3.63 5.02 20.59
CA ALA A 192 4.16 3.96 21.46
C ALA A 192 3.21 2.76 21.54
N ASP A 193 1.88 3.00 21.61
CA ASP A 193 0.89 1.94 21.79
C ASP A 193 0.80 0.99 20.58
N LEU A 194 1.20 1.46 19.39
CA LEU A 194 1.26 0.64 18.19
C LEU A 194 2.36 -0.43 18.26
N PHE A 195 3.44 -0.14 18.96
CA PHE A 195 4.61 -1.03 19.00
C PHE A 195 4.73 -1.83 20.29
N GLY A 196 3.84 -1.62 21.28
CA GLY A 196 3.81 -2.33 22.56
C GLY A 196 4.91 -1.93 23.53
#